data_4d855dea78a6daf5fa61b011308c9756
#
_entry.id   4d855dea78a6daf5fa61b011308c9756
#
_cell.length_a   1.000
_cell.length_b   1.000
_cell.length_c   1.000
_cell.angle_alpha   90.00
_cell.angle_beta   90.00
_cell.angle_gamma   90.00
#
_symmetry.space_group_name_H-M   'P 1'
#
loop_
_entity.id
_entity.type
_entity.pdbx_description
1 polymer ?
#
loop_
_entity_poly.entity_id
_entity_poly.type
_entity_poly.pdbx_seq_one_letter_code
_entity_poly.pdbx_strand_id
1 'polypeptide(L)'
;MKKSYCILLGLLACLSPVFGQGDADTVISASEQVPAKIVTINTSVGTLKAKLYDDVPNHVRTFIERAKRGEYNGTLFTRVLPEFMIQGGAPDSRNAPAGARCGFGDRNSEIMPEIRPHHFNKRGALAAPRQNDDINPQKKSDMSQFYIVQGKVYTSGELDTLEMIANQDIKEKAMQKFFYPVRAELRMQKASNKREYQKRLRKINAQVDSMVRATPGHLLFTKEQRKAYTTEGGCHHLDGNYTVYGELIEGFEVLDSIAGQPRDEYDRPKKDIRIIQLTIDN
;
A
#
# COMPACT_ATOMS: atom_id res chain seq x y z
N MET A 1 52.35 58.27 26.65
CA MET A 1 51.92 58.90 27.96
C MET A 1 51.08 57.86 28.65
N LYS A 2 51.69 57.13 29.64
CA LYS A 2 51.50 57.30 31.10
C LYS A 2 50.04 57.31 31.50
N LYS A 3 49.49 56.39 32.25
CA LYS A 3 49.74 55.87 33.61
C LYS A 3 48.68 54.79 33.89
N SER A 4 48.94 53.68 34.41
CA SER A 4 49.25 53.26 35.82
C SER A 4 48.03 52.82 36.64
N TYR A 5 48.12 51.56 37.02
CA TYR A 5 47.82 50.86 38.30
C TYR A 5 46.51 51.08 39.07
N CYS A 6 45.84 50.02 39.40
CA CYS A 6 45.74 49.59 40.80
C CYS A 6 45.29 48.13 40.92
N ILE A 7 46.11 47.37 41.66
CA ILE A 7 45.91 46.03 42.17
C ILE A 7 45.05 46.10 43.42
N LEU A 8 44.08 45.23 43.58
CA LEU A 8 43.60 44.87 44.91
C LEU A 8 43.35 43.36 44.97
N LEU A 9 44.20 42.69 45.77
CA LEU A 9 44.03 41.34 46.28
C LEU A 9 42.86 41.25 47.28
N GLY A 10 42.06 40.22 47.18
CA GLY A 10 41.07 39.89 48.19
C GLY A 10 40.85 38.37 48.26
N LEU A 11 41.22 37.79 49.36
CA LEU A 11 41.30 36.40 49.79
C LEU A 11 40.10 35.49 49.49
N LEU A 12 40.46 34.29 49.12
CA LEU A 12 39.98 32.96 49.53
C LEU A 12 38.71 32.84 50.40
N ALA A 13 37.77 32.09 49.88
CA ALA A 13 36.99 31.11 50.66
C ALA A 13 36.61 29.92 49.73
N CYS A 14 37.20 28.75 50.01
CA CYS A 14 36.81 27.47 49.44
C CYS A 14 35.44 27.05 49.96
N LEU A 15 34.46 26.94 49.07
CA LEU A 15 33.25 26.17 49.34
C LEU A 15 33.10 25.19 48.16
N SER A 16 33.33 23.93 48.47
CA SER A 16 33.06 22.80 47.57
C SER A 16 31.54 22.63 47.38
N PRO A 17 31.01 22.59 46.20
CA PRO A 17 29.68 22.05 46.03
C PRO A 17 29.75 20.53 45.92
N VAL A 18 28.99 19.88 46.76
CA VAL A 18 28.62 18.49 46.76
C VAL A 18 27.99 18.18 45.40
N PHE A 19 28.59 17.29 44.61
CA PHE A 19 27.97 16.69 43.44
C PHE A 19 26.89 15.74 43.93
N GLY A 20 25.64 16.19 43.89
CA GLY A 20 24.49 15.32 43.91
C GLY A 20 24.38 14.67 42.53
N GLN A 21 24.59 13.35 42.46
CA GLN A 21 24.16 12.53 41.33
C GLN A 21 22.66 12.60 41.25
N GLY A 22 22.14 13.45 40.37
CA GLY A 22 20.79 13.39 39.93
C GLY A 22 20.70 12.39 38.74
N ASP A 23 20.07 11.27 39.02
CA ASP A 23 19.66 10.32 37.97
C ASP A 23 18.80 11.08 36.95
N ALA A 24 19.38 11.31 35.78
CA ALA A 24 18.63 11.76 34.62
C ALA A 24 17.85 10.56 34.08
N ASP A 25 16.75 10.20 34.75
CA ASP A 25 15.69 9.43 34.14
C ASP A 25 15.19 10.24 32.95
N THR A 26 15.72 9.93 31.78
CA THR A 26 15.17 10.37 30.51
C THR A 26 13.83 9.68 30.38
N VAL A 27 12.79 10.36 30.83
CA VAL A 27 11.39 10.02 30.49
C VAL A 27 11.30 10.10 28.97
N ILE A 28 11.44 8.96 28.31
CA ILE A 28 11.05 8.79 26.93
C ILE A 28 9.55 9.01 26.95
N SER A 29 9.14 10.21 26.55
CA SER A 29 7.75 10.55 26.30
C SER A 29 7.20 9.45 25.36
N ALA A 30 6.34 8.59 25.91
CA ALA A 30 5.50 7.75 25.07
C ALA A 30 4.76 8.70 24.14
N SER A 31 5.07 8.63 22.84
CA SER A 31 4.30 9.35 21.84
C SER A 31 2.85 8.95 22.06
N GLU A 32 1.99 9.90 22.40
CA GLU A 32 0.54 9.70 22.42
C GLU A 32 0.17 9.12 21.04
N GLN A 33 -0.09 7.82 20.99
CA GLN A 33 -0.60 7.20 19.80
C GLN A 33 -1.99 7.75 19.57
N VAL A 34 -2.12 8.62 18.57
CA VAL A 34 -3.43 9.07 18.10
C VAL A 34 -4.27 7.82 17.83
N PRO A 35 -5.45 7.67 18.48
CA PRO A 35 -6.24 6.47 18.30
C PRO A 35 -6.57 6.27 16.82
N ALA A 36 -6.36 5.05 16.35
CA ALA A 36 -6.60 4.70 14.96
C ALA A 36 -8.07 4.94 14.62
N LYS A 37 -8.33 5.66 13.53
CA LYS A 37 -9.69 5.91 13.05
C LYS A 37 -10.25 4.61 12.48
N ILE A 38 -11.32 4.12 13.07
CA ILE A 38 -12.02 2.92 12.64
C ILE A 38 -13.28 3.33 11.88
N VAL A 39 -13.55 2.64 10.78
CA VAL A 39 -14.79 2.75 10.04
C VAL A 39 -15.58 1.46 10.16
N THR A 40 -16.87 1.56 10.50
CA THR A 40 -17.83 0.46 10.54
C THR A 40 -18.78 0.57 9.36
N ILE A 41 -18.84 -0.45 8.51
CA ILE A 41 -19.70 -0.53 7.32
C ILE A 41 -20.75 -1.61 7.56
N ASN A 42 -21.94 -1.18 7.94
CA ASN A 42 -23.09 -2.07 8.10
C ASN A 42 -23.72 -2.34 6.73
N THR A 43 -23.80 -3.60 6.34
CA THR A 43 -24.40 -4.02 5.07
C THR A 43 -25.62 -4.88 5.29
N SER A 44 -26.38 -5.14 4.24
CA SER A 44 -27.55 -6.03 4.29
C SER A 44 -27.19 -7.52 4.55
N VAL A 45 -25.89 -7.87 4.60
CA VAL A 45 -25.43 -9.26 4.79
C VAL A 45 -24.38 -9.40 5.92
N GLY A 46 -24.12 -8.33 6.66
CA GLY A 46 -23.18 -8.32 7.77
C GLY A 46 -22.40 -7.02 7.87
N THR A 47 -21.49 -6.97 8.84
CA THR A 47 -20.70 -5.79 9.17
C THR A 47 -19.22 -6.00 8.80
N LEU A 48 -18.63 -4.97 8.20
CA LEU A 48 -17.19 -4.88 7.91
C LEU A 48 -16.61 -3.76 8.79
N LYS A 49 -15.43 -3.96 9.38
CA LYS A 49 -14.71 -2.88 10.07
C LYS A 49 -13.33 -2.72 9.49
N ALA A 50 -12.93 -1.49 9.23
CA ALA A 50 -11.62 -1.17 8.69
C ALA A 50 -10.92 -0.08 9.52
N LYS A 51 -9.59 -0.20 9.61
CA LYS A 51 -8.71 0.82 10.15
C LYS A 51 -8.24 1.72 9.01
N LEU A 52 -8.27 3.04 9.21
CA LEU A 52 -7.75 4.02 8.25
C LEU A 52 -6.30 4.39 8.58
N TYR A 53 -5.52 4.72 7.53
CA TYR A 53 -4.10 5.04 7.63
C TYR A 53 -3.86 6.55 7.77
N ASP A 54 -2.96 6.96 8.66
CA ASP A 54 -2.71 8.38 8.92
C ASP A 54 -1.82 9.07 7.88
N ASP A 55 -1.05 8.30 7.12
CA ASP A 55 -0.08 8.81 6.14
C ASP A 55 -0.64 9.00 4.71
N VAL A 56 -1.96 8.88 4.55
CA VAL A 56 -2.74 9.22 3.35
C VAL A 56 -3.88 10.19 3.68
N PRO A 57 -3.54 11.38 4.21
CA PRO A 57 -4.46 12.25 4.92
C PRO A 57 -5.60 12.81 4.04
N ASN A 58 -5.38 13.04 2.75
CA ASN A 58 -6.43 13.57 1.88
C ASN A 58 -7.52 12.54 1.57
N HIS A 59 -7.12 11.27 1.31
CA HIS A 59 -8.08 10.18 1.10
C HIS A 59 -8.88 9.93 2.36
N VAL A 60 -8.20 9.80 3.51
CA VAL A 60 -8.86 9.54 4.80
C VAL A 60 -9.80 10.68 5.17
N ARG A 61 -9.37 11.95 5.05
CA ARG A 61 -10.23 13.10 5.32
C ARG A 61 -11.46 13.09 4.43
N THR A 62 -11.28 12.96 3.11
CA THR A 62 -12.38 12.98 2.14
C THR A 62 -13.35 11.83 2.39
N PHE A 63 -12.83 10.62 2.66
CA PHE A 63 -13.65 9.47 2.99
C PHE A 63 -14.49 9.69 4.25
N ILE A 64 -13.89 10.21 5.33
CA ILE A 64 -14.57 10.52 6.60
C ILE A 64 -15.64 11.60 6.40
N GLU A 65 -15.34 12.67 5.67
CA GLU A 65 -16.30 13.74 5.40
C GLU A 65 -17.51 13.22 4.62
N ARG A 66 -17.31 12.41 3.61
CA ARG A 66 -18.40 11.78 2.84
C ARG A 66 -19.22 10.80 3.70
N ALA A 67 -18.54 10.01 4.53
CA ALA A 67 -19.19 9.11 5.49
C ALA A 67 -20.09 9.87 6.46
N LYS A 68 -19.57 10.94 7.06
CA LYS A 68 -20.33 11.81 8.01
C LYS A 68 -21.54 12.48 7.35
N ARG A 69 -21.46 12.79 6.04
CA ARG A 69 -22.61 13.29 5.27
C ARG A 69 -23.58 12.19 4.83
N GLY A 70 -23.30 10.92 5.16
CA GLY A 70 -24.14 9.77 4.79
C GLY A 70 -24.15 9.47 3.28
N GLU A 71 -23.11 9.91 2.54
CA GLU A 71 -23.09 9.77 1.08
C GLU A 71 -22.96 8.30 0.61
N TYR A 72 -22.42 7.43 1.43
CA TYR A 72 -22.36 5.99 1.14
C TYR A 72 -23.61 5.22 1.60
N ASN A 73 -24.45 5.82 2.46
CA ASN A 73 -25.62 5.14 3.02
C ASN A 73 -26.67 4.91 1.93
N GLY A 74 -27.23 3.71 1.90
CA GLY A 74 -28.23 3.30 0.92
C GLY A 74 -27.67 2.93 -0.46
N THR A 75 -26.37 3.09 -0.71
CA THR A 75 -25.72 2.67 -1.96
C THR A 75 -25.49 1.15 -1.99
N LEU A 76 -25.10 0.62 -3.13
CA LEU A 76 -24.90 -0.81 -3.35
C LEU A 76 -23.39 -1.16 -3.50
N PHE A 77 -23.05 -2.43 -3.25
CA PHE A 77 -21.91 -3.04 -3.89
C PHE A 77 -22.26 -3.29 -5.34
N THR A 78 -21.68 -2.49 -6.23
CA THR A 78 -22.03 -2.45 -7.65
C THR A 78 -21.17 -3.37 -8.51
N ARG A 79 -20.05 -3.83 -7.98
CA ARG A 79 -19.13 -4.74 -8.65
C ARG A 79 -18.46 -5.66 -7.66
N VAL A 80 -18.64 -6.97 -7.82
CA VAL A 80 -18.04 -7.99 -6.95
C VAL A 80 -17.40 -9.06 -7.80
N LEU A 81 -16.15 -9.40 -7.49
CA LEU A 81 -15.41 -10.46 -8.18
C LEU A 81 -14.67 -11.33 -7.17
N PRO A 82 -14.94 -12.64 -7.17
CA PRO A 82 -14.13 -13.59 -6.43
C PRO A 82 -12.65 -13.49 -6.81
N GLU A 83 -11.77 -13.72 -5.84
CA GLU A 83 -10.33 -13.65 -5.98
C GLU A 83 -9.80 -12.26 -6.40
N PHE A 84 -10.66 -11.23 -6.34
CA PHE A 84 -10.30 -9.87 -6.71
C PHE A 84 -10.75 -8.86 -5.64
N MET A 85 -11.96 -8.29 -5.76
CA MET A 85 -12.42 -7.25 -4.84
C MET A 85 -13.96 -7.12 -4.81
N ILE A 86 -14.45 -6.39 -3.82
CA ILE A 86 -15.81 -5.86 -3.78
C ILE A 86 -15.75 -4.32 -3.86
N GLN A 87 -16.53 -3.72 -4.75
CA GLN A 87 -16.59 -2.26 -4.95
C GLN A 87 -18.00 -1.76 -4.73
N GLY A 88 -18.14 -0.66 -3.99
CA GLY A 88 -19.42 -0.05 -3.66
C GLY A 88 -19.31 1.43 -3.32
N GLY A 89 -20.44 2.02 -2.94
CA GLY A 89 -20.52 3.43 -2.54
C GLY A 89 -21.00 4.39 -3.61
N ALA A 90 -21.04 3.98 -4.88
CA ALA A 90 -21.41 4.84 -6.00
C ALA A 90 -22.79 5.50 -5.81
N PRO A 91 -22.90 6.83 -5.91
CA PRO A 91 -24.17 7.56 -5.66
C PRO A 91 -25.31 7.13 -6.56
N ASP A 92 -25.02 6.81 -7.83
CA ASP A 92 -25.98 6.36 -8.84
C ASP A 92 -26.61 4.99 -8.52
N SER A 93 -25.99 4.22 -7.62
CA SER A 93 -26.49 2.92 -7.20
C SER A 93 -27.61 2.99 -6.16
N ARG A 94 -27.79 4.11 -5.45
CA ARG A 94 -28.72 4.23 -4.31
C ARG A 94 -30.15 3.85 -4.65
N ASN A 95 -30.64 4.29 -5.81
CA ASN A 95 -31.98 4.05 -6.30
C ASN A 95 -31.98 3.27 -7.63
N ALA A 96 -30.89 2.59 -7.95
CA ALA A 96 -30.79 1.84 -9.19
C ALA A 96 -31.80 0.68 -9.20
N PRO A 97 -32.62 0.52 -10.24
CA PRO A 97 -33.48 -0.63 -10.40
C PRO A 97 -32.69 -1.94 -10.40
N ALA A 98 -33.31 -3.04 -9.98
CA ALA A 98 -32.69 -4.35 -10.03
C ALA A 98 -32.22 -4.68 -11.47
N GLY A 99 -30.99 -5.17 -11.63
CA GLY A 99 -30.38 -5.49 -12.92
C GLY A 99 -29.96 -4.29 -13.77
N ALA A 100 -30.21 -3.04 -13.35
CA ALA A 100 -29.71 -1.88 -14.07
C ALA A 100 -28.21 -1.70 -13.85
N ARG A 101 -27.48 -1.31 -14.89
CA ARG A 101 -26.06 -0.94 -14.78
C ARG A 101 -25.93 0.33 -13.94
N CYS A 102 -25.05 0.29 -12.94
CA CYS A 102 -24.72 1.39 -12.04
C CYS A 102 -23.27 1.28 -11.60
N GLY A 103 -22.81 2.20 -10.75
CA GLY A 103 -21.40 2.19 -10.29
C GLY A 103 -20.49 3.07 -11.15
N PHE A 104 -21.06 4.08 -11.82
CA PHE A 104 -20.27 5.00 -12.65
C PHE A 104 -19.44 6.00 -11.82
N GLY A 105 -19.81 6.17 -10.54
CA GLY A 105 -19.14 7.10 -9.64
C GLY A 105 -19.46 8.57 -9.93
N ASP A 106 -18.63 9.46 -9.42
CA ASP A 106 -18.76 10.90 -9.61
C ASP A 106 -17.40 11.54 -9.87
N ARG A 107 -17.18 12.03 -11.08
CA ARG A 107 -15.93 12.70 -11.49
C ARG A 107 -15.62 13.96 -10.69
N ASN A 108 -16.62 14.62 -10.10
CA ASN A 108 -16.41 15.77 -9.22
C ASN A 108 -15.81 15.35 -7.86
N SER A 109 -15.74 14.05 -7.60
CA SER A 109 -15.17 13.46 -6.39
C SER A 109 -13.72 13.03 -6.57
N GLU A 110 -13.08 13.36 -7.69
CA GLU A 110 -11.70 12.96 -7.97
C GLU A 110 -10.70 13.77 -7.16
N ILE A 111 -9.76 13.10 -6.51
CA ILE A 111 -8.64 13.70 -5.81
C ILE A 111 -7.30 13.13 -6.29
N MET A 112 -6.21 13.89 -6.08
CA MET A 112 -4.86 13.45 -6.44
C MET A 112 -4.46 12.20 -5.64
N PRO A 113 -3.73 11.26 -6.26
CA PRO A 113 -3.36 10.01 -5.60
C PRO A 113 -2.37 10.24 -4.44
N GLU A 114 -2.47 9.39 -3.42
CA GLU A 114 -1.53 9.30 -2.29
C GLU A 114 -0.99 7.87 -2.20
N ILE A 115 -0.43 7.38 -3.30
CA ILE A 115 0.09 6.00 -3.39
C ILE A 115 1.32 5.85 -2.51
N ARG A 116 1.29 4.90 -1.57
CA ARG A 116 2.39 4.58 -0.67
C ARG A 116 2.88 3.15 -0.95
N PRO A 117 4.18 2.92 -1.20
CA PRO A 117 4.70 1.59 -1.53
C PRO A 117 4.48 0.54 -0.43
N HIS A 118 4.39 0.95 0.83
CA HIS A 118 4.14 0.06 1.96
C HIS A 118 2.65 -0.24 2.20
N HIS A 119 1.74 0.51 1.57
CA HIS A 119 0.32 0.22 1.52
C HIS A 119 0.00 -0.43 0.18
N PHE A 120 -0.02 -1.75 0.16
CA PHE A 120 -0.26 -2.54 -1.04
C PHE A 120 -1.59 -3.30 -0.95
N ASN A 121 -2.07 -3.80 -2.07
CA ASN A 121 -3.40 -4.40 -2.22
C ASN A 121 -3.44 -5.85 -1.69
N LYS A 122 -3.04 -6.06 -0.43
CA LYS A 122 -3.25 -7.33 0.28
C LYS A 122 -4.74 -7.57 0.55
N ARG A 123 -5.12 -8.78 0.93
CA ARG A 123 -6.48 -9.09 1.39
C ARG A 123 -6.91 -8.12 2.49
N GLY A 124 -8.12 -7.59 2.37
CA GLY A 124 -8.66 -6.58 3.27
C GLY A 124 -8.23 -5.14 2.99
N ALA A 125 -7.33 -4.86 2.04
CA ALA A 125 -6.97 -3.48 1.69
C ALA A 125 -8.21 -2.69 1.27
N LEU A 126 -8.42 -1.52 1.92
CA LEU A 126 -9.47 -0.54 1.59
C LEU A 126 -8.85 0.56 0.74
N ALA A 127 -9.35 0.72 -0.49
CA ALA A 127 -8.74 1.57 -1.48
C ALA A 127 -9.77 2.31 -2.35
N ALA A 128 -9.29 3.34 -3.05
CA ALA A 128 -10.10 4.16 -3.94
C ALA A 128 -10.01 3.68 -5.39
N PRO A 129 -11.13 3.42 -6.08
CA PRO A 129 -11.12 3.14 -7.51
C PRO A 129 -10.76 4.37 -8.33
N ARG A 130 -10.38 4.15 -9.59
CA ARG A 130 -10.06 5.21 -10.56
C ARG A 130 -10.31 4.75 -11.99
N GLN A 131 -10.39 5.70 -12.90
CA GLN A 131 -10.41 5.42 -14.34
C GLN A 131 -9.03 4.94 -14.83
N ASN A 132 -9.02 4.25 -15.96
CA ASN A 132 -7.80 3.77 -16.61
C ASN A 132 -6.84 4.92 -16.99
N ASP A 133 -5.56 4.61 -17.16
CA ASP A 133 -4.50 5.59 -17.45
C ASP A 133 -4.76 6.40 -18.73
N ASP A 134 -5.40 5.82 -19.76
CA ASP A 134 -5.77 6.52 -20.99
C ASP A 134 -6.74 7.69 -20.75
N ILE A 135 -7.62 7.57 -19.75
CA ILE A 135 -8.62 8.58 -19.39
C ILE A 135 -8.09 9.44 -18.22
N ASN A 136 -7.32 8.84 -17.35
CA ASN A 136 -6.84 9.43 -16.10
C ASN A 136 -5.33 9.19 -15.89
N PRO A 137 -4.46 9.80 -16.70
CA PRO A 137 -3.01 9.60 -16.60
C PRO A 137 -2.43 10.11 -15.27
N GLN A 138 -3.15 10.98 -14.57
CA GLN A 138 -2.76 11.47 -13.25
C GLN A 138 -3.13 10.51 -12.11
N LYS A 139 -3.77 9.38 -12.43
CA LYS A 139 -4.20 8.35 -11.46
C LYS A 139 -5.08 8.90 -10.33
N LYS A 140 -5.86 9.95 -10.58
CA LYS A 140 -6.79 10.52 -9.59
C LYS A 140 -7.77 9.46 -9.10
N SER A 141 -8.02 9.47 -7.81
CA SER A 141 -8.93 8.55 -7.14
C SER A 141 -10.35 9.08 -7.13
N ASP A 142 -11.34 8.25 -7.48
CA ASP A 142 -12.76 8.57 -7.31
C ASP A 142 -13.21 8.25 -5.88
N MET A 143 -13.36 9.29 -5.07
CA MET A 143 -13.76 9.16 -3.66
C MET A 143 -15.28 9.01 -3.45
N SER A 144 -16.09 8.98 -4.52
CA SER A 144 -17.51 8.63 -4.40
C SER A 144 -17.74 7.13 -4.18
N GLN A 145 -16.69 6.33 -4.34
CA GLN A 145 -16.70 4.89 -4.24
C GLN A 145 -15.48 4.41 -3.44
N PHE A 146 -15.52 3.16 -3.04
CA PHE A 146 -14.37 2.44 -2.48
C PHE A 146 -14.39 0.99 -2.92
N TYR A 147 -13.25 0.31 -2.82
CA TYR A 147 -13.20 -1.15 -2.93
C TYR A 147 -12.45 -1.77 -1.76
N ILE A 148 -12.78 -3.02 -1.46
CA ILE A 148 -12.07 -3.84 -0.48
C ILE A 148 -11.56 -5.08 -1.20
N VAL A 149 -10.26 -5.35 -1.08
CA VAL A 149 -9.61 -6.47 -1.74
C VAL A 149 -10.00 -7.78 -1.06
N GLN A 150 -10.55 -8.72 -1.81
CA GLN A 150 -10.60 -10.13 -1.39
C GLN A 150 -9.29 -10.82 -1.76
N GLY A 151 -8.89 -10.72 -3.03
CA GLY A 151 -7.65 -11.26 -3.56
C GLY A 151 -7.60 -12.79 -3.59
N LYS A 152 -6.55 -13.31 -4.23
CA LYS A 152 -6.22 -14.74 -4.17
C LYS A 152 -4.91 -14.96 -3.42
N VAL A 153 -4.74 -16.16 -2.88
CA VAL A 153 -3.48 -16.61 -2.29
C VAL A 153 -2.58 -17.14 -3.40
N TYR A 154 -1.33 -16.71 -3.42
CA TYR A 154 -0.32 -17.14 -4.39
C TYR A 154 0.63 -18.14 -3.75
N THR A 155 1.18 -19.04 -4.54
CA THR A 155 2.38 -19.79 -4.16
C THR A 155 3.62 -18.92 -4.37
N SER A 156 4.71 -19.24 -3.68
CA SER A 156 6.01 -18.55 -3.91
C SER A 156 6.46 -18.67 -5.37
N GLY A 157 6.26 -19.84 -6.00
CA GLY A 157 6.61 -20.06 -7.40
C GLY A 157 5.78 -19.23 -8.39
N GLU A 158 4.50 -18.96 -8.09
CA GLU A 158 3.70 -18.03 -8.89
C GLU A 158 4.25 -16.61 -8.81
N LEU A 159 4.61 -16.13 -7.62
CA LEU A 159 5.21 -14.79 -7.46
C LEU A 159 6.56 -14.69 -8.19
N ASP A 160 7.40 -15.73 -8.13
CA ASP A 160 8.66 -15.79 -8.88
C ASP A 160 8.42 -15.73 -10.39
N THR A 161 7.38 -16.43 -10.87
CA THR A 161 6.98 -16.43 -12.28
C THR A 161 6.49 -15.04 -12.71
N LEU A 162 5.71 -14.36 -11.88
CA LEU A 162 5.25 -13.00 -12.15
C LEU A 162 6.42 -12.01 -12.25
N GLU A 163 7.38 -12.07 -11.31
CA GLU A 163 8.60 -11.26 -11.39
C GLU A 163 9.43 -11.58 -12.65
N MET A 164 9.54 -12.86 -12.99
CA MET A 164 10.29 -13.29 -14.17
C MET A 164 9.67 -12.71 -15.45
N ILE A 165 8.35 -12.85 -15.62
CA ILE A 165 7.62 -12.38 -16.81
C ILE A 165 7.68 -10.86 -16.89
N ALA A 166 7.34 -10.16 -15.80
CA ALA A 166 7.33 -8.70 -15.79
C ALA A 166 8.69 -8.06 -16.09
N ASN A 167 9.79 -8.73 -15.70
CA ASN A 167 11.14 -8.22 -15.88
C ASN A 167 11.87 -8.80 -17.10
N GLN A 168 11.21 -9.61 -17.94
CA GLN A 168 11.88 -10.34 -19.03
C GLN A 168 12.67 -9.43 -19.96
N ASP A 169 12.06 -8.35 -20.46
CA ASP A 169 12.71 -7.42 -21.38
C ASP A 169 13.85 -6.65 -20.72
N ILE A 170 13.70 -6.31 -19.45
CA ILE A 170 14.73 -5.61 -18.67
C ILE A 170 15.94 -6.53 -18.47
N LYS A 171 15.70 -7.80 -18.11
CA LYS A 171 16.73 -8.81 -17.95
C LYS A 171 17.46 -9.10 -19.27
N GLU A 172 16.74 -9.19 -20.37
CA GLU A 172 17.36 -9.42 -21.68
C GLU A 172 18.31 -8.27 -22.05
N LYS A 173 17.87 -7.02 -21.90
CA LYS A 173 18.75 -5.84 -22.09
C LYS A 173 19.98 -5.86 -21.18
N ALA A 174 19.81 -6.26 -19.92
CA ALA A 174 20.92 -6.40 -19.00
C ALA A 174 21.88 -7.53 -19.38
N MET A 175 21.36 -8.67 -19.84
CA MET A 175 22.17 -9.78 -20.36
C MET A 175 22.96 -9.39 -21.62
N GLN A 176 22.35 -8.64 -22.53
CA GLN A 176 23.04 -8.08 -23.70
C GLN A 176 24.20 -7.17 -23.31
N LYS A 177 24.03 -6.41 -22.23
CA LYS A 177 25.07 -5.49 -21.74
C LYS A 177 26.20 -6.18 -20.97
N PHE A 178 25.90 -7.12 -20.10
CA PHE A 178 26.87 -7.64 -19.13
C PHE A 178 27.31 -9.08 -19.37
N PHE A 179 26.49 -9.94 -19.95
CA PHE A 179 26.75 -11.35 -20.10
C PHE A 179 27.24 -11.71 -21.51
N TYR A 180 26.51 -11.33 -22.56
CA TYR A 180 26.80 -11.77 -23.92
C TYR A 180 28.19 -11.32 -24.42
N PRO A 181 28.70 -10.12 -24.13
CA PRO A 181 30.03 -9.73 -24.59
C PRO A 181 31.16 -10.61 -24.03
N VAL A 182 30.97 -11.20 -22.85
CA VAL A 182 31.98 -12.03 -22.18
C VAL A 182 31.67 -13.52 -22.18
N ARG A 183 30.63 -13.93 -22.87
CA ARG A 183 30.11 -15.33 -22.89
C ARG A 183 31.18 -16.34 -23.36
N ALA A 184 31.95 -16.01 -24.39
CA ALA A 184 33.01 -16.89 -24.91
C ALA A 184 34.12 -17.11 -23.88
N GLU A 185 34.60 -16.03 -23.23
CA GLU A 185 35.62 -16.12 -22.16
C GLU A 185 35.10 -16.91 -20.96
N LEU A 186 33.85 -16.70 -20.56
CA LEU A 186 33.23 -17.45 -19.45
C LEU A 186 33.17 -18.94 -19.76
N ARG A 187 32.91 -19.31 -21.00
CA ARG A 187 32.90 -20.73 -21.43
C ARG A 187 34.28 -21.37 -21.27
N MET A 188 35.36 -20.69 -21.68
CA MET A 188 36.74 -21.13 -21.45
C MET A 188 37.12 -21.23 -20.01
N GLN A 189 36.78 -20.22 -19.21
CA GLN A 189 37.03 -20.20 -17.75
C GLN A 189 36.29 -21.32 -17.03
N LYS A 190 35.07 -21.67 -17.42
CA LYS A 190 34.32 -22.80 -16.85
C LYS A 190 35.09 -24.12 -16.95
N ALA A 191 35.80 -24.33 -18.04
CA ALA A 191 36.60 -25.55 -18.27
C ALA A 191 37.94 -25.51 -17.53
N SER A 192 38.63 -24.37 -17.46
CA SER A 192 40.00 -24.23 -16.93
C SER A 192 40.06 -23.84 -15.45
N ASN A 193 39.13 -22.99 -14.99
CA ASN A 193 39.13 -22.46 -13.61
C ASN A 193 37.69 -22.21 -13.11
N LYS A 194 37.09 -23.27 -12.57
CA LYS A 194 35.71 -23.25 -12.05
C LYS A 194 35.48 -22.20 -10.98
N ARG A 195 36.47 -21.91 -10.10
CA ARG A 195 36.36 -20.94 -9.01
C ARG A 195 36.27 -19.52 -9.55
N GLU A 196 37.14 -19.16 -10.50
CA GLU A 196 37.11 -17.82 -11.12
C GLU A 196 35.90 -17.61 -11.98
N TYR A 197 35.47 -18.64 -12.73
CA TYR A 197 34.20 -18.64 -13.46
C TYR A 197 33.00 -18.29 -12.57
N GLN A 198 32.87 -18.98 -11.41
CA GLN A 198 31.77 -18.71 -10.49
C GLN A 198 31.83 -17.32 -9.88
N LYS A 199 33.02 -16.79 -9.57
CA LYS A 199 33.21 -15.43 -9.06
C LYS A 199 32.77 -14.40 -10.08
N ARG A 200 33.19 -14.58 -11.35
CA ARG A 200 32.83 -13.67 -12.45
C ARG A 200 31.34 -13.73 -12.75
N LEU A 201 30.75 -14.92 -12.77
CA LEU A 201 29.32 -15.10 -12.98
C LEU A 201 28.48 -14.42 -11.89
N ARG A 202 28.88 -14.54 -10.60
CA ARG A 202 28.23 -13.82 -9.50
C ARG A 202 28.28 -12.30 -9.71
N LYS A 203 29.42 -11.76 -10.16
CA LYS A 203 29.56 -10.33 -10.44
C LYS A 203 28.61 -9.88 -11.56
N ILE A 204 28.51 -10.66 -12.64
CA ILE A 204 27.60 -10.38 -13.76
C ILE A 204 26.15 -10.43 -13.29
N ASN A 205 25.76 -11.46 -12.56
CA ASN A 205 24.39 -11.56 -12.03
C ASN A 205 24.07 -10.37 -11.14
N ALA A 206 24.99 -9.93 -10.27
CA ALA A 206 24.79 -8.74 -9.45
C ALA A 206 24.62 -7.45 -10.29
N GLN A 207 25.31 -7.33 -11.42
CA GLN A 207 25.13 -6.20 -12.34
C GLN A 207 23.76 -6.27 -13.06
N VAL A 208 23.33 -7.46 -13.47
CA VAL A 208 21.99 -7.68 -14.07
C VAL A 208 20.91 -7.31 -13.05
N ASP A 209 21.00 -7.84 -11.81
CA ASP A 209 20.03 -7.55 -10.76
C ASP A 209 20.00 -6.05 -10.41
N SER A 210 21.16 -5.41 -10.36
CA SER A 210 21.26 -3.96 -10.13
C SER A 210 20.56 -3.17 -11.24
N MET A 211 20.74 -3.57 -12.50
CA MET A 211 20.07 -2.91 -13.64
C MET A 211 18.55 -3.13 -13.59
N VAL A 212 18.09 -4.33 -13.24
CA VAL A 212 16.66 -4.60 -13.07
C VAL A 212 16.06 -3.68 -12.03
N ARG A 213 16.67 -3.60 -10.84
CA ARG A 213 16.19 -2.72 -9.74
C ARG A 213 16.20 -1.23 -10.08
N ALA A 214 17.15 -0.79 -10.89
CA ALA A 214 17.28 0.60 -11.30
C ALA A 214 16.34 1.00 -12.46
N THR A 215 15.74 0.03 -13.14
CA THR A 215 14.88 0.31 -14.31
C THR A 215 13.44 0.57 -13.86
N PRO A 216 12.83 1.71 -14.21
CA PRO A 216 11.43 1.98 -13.92
C PRO A 216 10.50 0.88 -14.47
N GLY A 217 9.45 0.55 -13.72
CA GLY A 217 8.47 -0.45 -14.11
C GLY A 217 8.89 -1.91 -13.83
N HIS A 218 10.04 -2.15 -13.17
CA HIS A 218 10.38 -3.49 -12.69
C HIS A 218 9.39 -3.97 -11.62
N LEU A 219 9.15 -5.28 -11.56
CA LEU A 219 8.37 -5.93 -10.52
C LEU A 219 9.30 -6.76 -9.62
N LEU A 220 9.40 -6.39 -8.35
CA LEU A 220 10.09 -7.16 -7.32
C LEU A 220 9.30 -7.06 -6.02
N PHE A 221 8.73 -8.16 -5.59
CA PHE A 221 7.98 -8.20 -4.33
C PHE A 221 8.92 -8.06 -3.12
N THR A 222 8.55 -7.21 -2.18
CA THR A 222 9.21 -7.13 -0.88
C THR A 222 8.94 -8.40 -0.06
N LYS A 223 9.68 -8.59 1.04
CA LYS A 223 9.44 -9.73 1.95
C LYS A 223 8.02 -9.69 2.54
N GLU A 224 7.56 -8.50 2.87
CA GLU A 224 6.24 -8.24 3.42
C GLU A 224 5.15 -8.56 2.41
N GLN A 225 5.29 -8.10 1.16
CA GLN A 225 4.37 -8.44 0.08
C GLN A 225 4.33 -9.93 -0.20
N ARG A 226 5.50 -10.59 -0.30
CA ARG A 226 5.58 -12.05 -0.49
C ARG A 226 4.86 -12.78 0.64
N LYS A 227 5.12 -12.40 1.89
CA LYS A 227 4.45 -12.99 3.05
C LYS A 227 2.93 -12.82 2.93
N ALA A 228 2.44 -11.61 2.76
CA ALA A 228 1.01 -11.33 2.67
C ALA A 228 0.35 -12.10 1.51
N TYR A 229 0.92 -12.03 0.30
CA TYR A 229 0.36 -12.69 -0.88
C TYR A 229 0.39 -14.21 -0.81
N THR A 230 1.33 -14.81 -0.05
CA THR A 230 1.39 -16.28 0.10
C THR A 230 0.61 -16.81 1.30
N THR A 231 0.14 -15.94 2.21
CA THR A 231 -0.62 -16.36 3.40
C THR A 231 -2.06 -15.85 3.40
N GLU A 232 -2.25 -14.55 3.21
CA GLU A 232 -3.55 -13.88 3.26
C GLU A 232 -4.15 -13.70 1.85
N GLY A 233 -3.29 -13.49 0.86
CA GLY A 233 -3.66 -13.18 -0.51
C GLY A 233 -3.69 -11.70 -0.82
N GLY A 234 -4.15 -11.37 -2.03
CA GLY A 234 -4.27 -9.99 -2.49
C GLY A 234 -4.30 -9.85 -4.01
N CYS A 235 -4.12 -8.61 -4.48
CA CYS A 235 -4.20 -8.21 -5.89
C CYS A 235 -2.96 -7.42 -6.30
N HIS A 236 -1.81 -8.10 -6.45
CA HIS A 236 -0.52 -7.45 -6.71
C HIS A 236 -0.51 -6.50 -7.92
N HIS A 237 -1.35 -6.78 -8.94
CA HIS A 237 -1.42 -5.96 -10.16
C HIS A 237 -2.00 -4.55 -9.93
N LEU A 238 -2.60 -4.29 -8.77
CA LEU A 238 -3.08 -2.98 -8.36
C LEU A 238 -2.01 -2.16 -7.63
N ASP A 239 -0.91 -2.78 -7.21
CA ASP A 239 0.14 -2.13 -6.43
C ASP A 239 0.82 -1.00 -7.22
N GLY A 240 1.05 0.13 -6.55
CA GLY A 240 1.64 1.31 -7.19
C GLY A 240 0.70 2.04 -8.16
N ASN A 241 -0.55 1.59 -8.31
CA ASN A 241 -1.52 2.18 -9.24
C ASN A 241 -2.78 2.73 -8.57
N TYR A 242 -3.05 2.35 -7.33
CA TYR A 242 -4.24 2.76 -6.56
C TYR A 242 -3.83 3.23 -5.18
N THR A 243 -4.55 4.19 -4.61
CA THR A 243 -4.33 4.61 -3.22
C THR A 243 -5.06 3.69 -2.28
N VAL A 244 -4.30 2.96 -1.47
CA VAL A 244 -4.80 2.18 -0.33
C VAL A 244 -4.76 3.10 0.88
N TYR A 245 -5.92 3.33 1.52
CA TYR A 245 -6.04 4.28 2.63
C TYR A 245 -6.55 3.65 3.93
N GLY A 246 -6.66 2.31 3.93
CA GLY A 246 -7.05 1.56 5.11
C GLY A 246 -6.96 0.06 4.90
N GLU A 247 -7.31 -0.67 5.92
CA GLU A 247 -7.36 -2.15 5.89
C GLU A 247 -8.50 -2.68 6.76
N LEU A 248 -9.13 -3.74 6.28
CA LEU A 248 -10.15 -4.48 7.03
C LEU A 248 -9.51 -5.14 8.25
N ILE A 249 -10.16 -5.03 9.40
CA ILE A 249 -9.73 -5.63 10.66
C ILE A 249 -10.74 -6.67 11.19
N GLU A 250 -12.02 -6.56 10.80
CA GLU A 250 -13.10 -7.50 11.14
C GLU A 250 -14.06 -7.67 9.96
N GLY A 251 -14.73 -8.83 9.85
CA GLY A 251 -15.74 -9.10 8.83
C GLY A 251 -15.19 -9.72 7.55
N PHE A 252 -14.08 -10.44 7.61
CA PHE A 252 -13.50 -11.12 6.44
C PHE A 252 -14.44 -12.17 5.84
N GLU A 253 -15.26 -12.81 6.67
CA GLU A 253 -16.31 -13.73 6.23
C GLU A 253 -17.44 -13.01 5.47
N VAL A 254 -17.73 -11.76 5.85
CA VAL A 254 -18.69 -10.89 5.13
C VAL A 254 -18.10 -10.47 3.79
N LEU A 255 -16.82 -10.10 3.74
CA LEU A 255 -16.10 -9.83 2.51
C LEU A 255 -16.20 -11.00 1.53
N ASP A 256 -15.92 -12.23 2.00
CA ASP A 256 -15.99 -13.44 1.17
C ASP A 256 -17.44 -13.73 0.71
N SER A 257 -18.41 -13.56 1.60
CA SER A 257 -19.83 -13.74 1.27
C SER A 257 -20.28 -12.76 0.18
N ILE A 258 -19.82 -11.50 0.23
CA ILE A 258 -20.15 -10.49 -0.79
C ILE A 258 -19.45 -10.83 -2.12
N ALA A 259 -18.15 -11.13 -2.09
CA ALA A 259 -17.38 -11.44 -3.29
C ALA A 259 -17.86 -12.69 -4.02
N GLY A 260 -18.37 -13.69 -3.27
CA GLY A 260 -18.87 -14.95 -3.80
C GLY A 260 -20.32 -14.91 -4.33
N GLN A 261 -21.00 -13.76 -4.30
CA GLN A 261 -22.39 -13.68 -4.78
C GLN A 261 -22.51 -13.95 -6.28
N PRO A 262 -23.60 -14.61 -6.73
CA PRO A 262 -23.96 -14.66 -8.13
C PRO A 262 -24.11 -13.23 -8.70
N ARG A 263 -23.47 -12.98 -9.83
CA ARG A 263 -23.41 -11.65 -10.48
C ARG A 263 -23.98 -11.67 -11.89
N ASP A 264 -24.36 -10.52 -12.38
CA ASP A 264 -24.79 -10.29 -13.75
C ASP A 264 -23.58 -10.04 -14.69
N GLU A 265 -23.87 -9.64 -15.94
CA GLU A 265 -22.86 -9.34 -16.96
C GLU A 265 -22.02 -8.08 -16.67
N TYR A 266 -22.44 -7.26 -15.69
CA TYR A 266 -21.73 -6.06 -15.23
C TYR A 266 -20.97 -6.29 -13.92
N ASP A 267 -20.85 -7.54 -13.47
CA ASP A 267 -20.29 -7.94 -12.16
C ASP A 267 -21.11 -7.44 -10.95
N ARG A 268 -22.33 -6.93 -11.15
CA ARG A 268 -23.23 -6.56 -10.05
C ARG A 268 -23.86 -7.81 -9.43
N PRO A 269 -23.93 -7.91 -8.09
CA PRO A 269 -24.67 -9.00 -7.46
C PRO A 269 -26.11 -9.06 -7.98
N LYS A 270 -26.57 -10.26 -8.41
CA LYS A 270 -27.97 -10.47 -8.83
C LYS A 270 -28.98 -10.16 -7.74
N LYS A 271 -28.60 -10.39 -6.47
CA LYS A 271 -29.30 -9.90 -5.29
C LYS A 271 -28.55 -8.73 -4.72
N ASP A 272 -29.13 -7.55 -4.77
CA ASP A 272 -28.49 -6.33 -4.30
C ASP A 272 -27.99 -6.44 -2.87
N ILE A 273 -26.76 -6.06 -2.66
CA ILE A 273 -26.14 -5.92 -1.33
C ILE A 273 -25.97 -4.44 -1.07
N ARG A 274 -26.66 -3.96 -0.03
CA ARG A 274 -26.76 -2.55 0.30
C ARG A 274 -25.86 -2.18 1.46
N ILE A 275 -25.18 -1.06 1.34
CA ILE A 275 -24.52 -0.38 2.47
C ILE A 275 -25.63 0.35 3.24
N ILE A 276 -26.02 -0.21 4.38
CA ILE A 276 -27.09 0.36 5.21
C ILE A 276 -26.60 1.66 5.85
N GLN A 277 -25.45 1.58 6.48
CA GLN A 277 -24.84 2.73 7.17
C GLN A 277 -23.33 2.55 7.24
N LEU A 278 -22.61 3.65 7.06
CA LEU A 278 -21.18 3.75 7.28
C LEU A 278 -20.93 4.78 8.39
N THR A 279 -20.25 4.38 9.46
CA THR A 279 -19.92 5.22 10.61
C THR A 279 -18.43 5.26 10.85
N ILE A 280 -17.98 6.36 11.47
CA ILE A 280 -16.59 6.52 11.91
C ILE A 280 -16.60 6.46 13.43
N ASP A 281 -15.88 5.49 13.97
CA ASP A 281 -15.70 5.34 15.41
C ASP A 281 -14.53 6.26 15.83
N ASN A 282 -14.76 7.03 16.87
CA ASN A 282 -13.76 7.99 17.40
C ASN A 282 -12.81 7.30 18.37
#